data_1b91d95605d44920be7ce0f1ede9ca6b
#
_entry.id   1b91d95605d44920be7ce0f1ede9ca6b
#
_cell.length_a   1.000
_cell.length_b   1.000
_cell.length_c   1.000
_cell.angle_alpha   90.00
_cell.angle_beta   90.00
_cell.angle_gamma   90.00
#
_symmetry.space_group_name_H-M   'P 1'
#
loop_
_entity.id
_entity.type
_entity.pdbx_description
1 polymer ?
#
loop_
_entity_poly.entity_id
_entity_poly.type
_entity_poly.pdbx_seq_one_letter_code
_entity_poly.pdbx_strand_id
1 'polypeptide(L)'
;SATDLNSTYGTASLRNQTIGTQYTTARRATYGYTGTKDTADNNTSFMNSHVSKNSEWGAVAYLTHSSFGRNGTEITINSSSSYYRGGEAEKAYITNAAQSTTGNVYGIYDMSGGAYERTSFFNNTDSKGLFLKYSGWTTATGLTTSSNSTKYATKYNNPTNSTTGNKVIYAYGKVGDATKEVNTGGAYSETTTTISKNWFSDDCWVGSSSVPFLNRGNGCAAGSHGGVFSSSYDAGGGASDTSFRAVLCPL
;
A
#
# COMPACT_ATOMS: atom_id res chain seq x y z
N SER A 1 -14.83 -16.14 -9.71
CA SER A 1 -13.94 -15.02 -9.42
C SER A 1 -14.22 -14.56 -8.01
N ALA A 2 -13.25 -14.67 -7.11
CA ALA A 2 -13.40 -14.17 -5.75
C ALA A 2 -13.54 -12.64 -5.81
N THR A 3 -14.75 -12.17 -5.63
CA THR A 3 -15.06 -10.73 -5.56
C THR A 3 -15.12 -10.24 -4.12
N ASP A 4 -15.05 -11.15 -3.15
CA ASP A 4 -15.16 -10.82 -1.74
C ASP A 4 -13.79 -10.83 -1.07
N LEU A 5 -13.46 -9.72 -0.42
CA LEU A 5 -12.32 -9.65 0.47
C LEU A 5 -12.59 -10.49 1.71
N ASN A 6 -11.64 -11.30 2.06
CA ASN A 6 -11.64 -12.02 3.32
C ASN A 6 -10.25 -11.94 3.96
N SER A 7 -10.18 -12.16 5.26
CA SER A 7 -8.95 -12.17 6.05
C SER A 7 -8.50 -13.59 6.41
N THR A 8 -8.97 -14.60 5.69
CA THR A 8 -8.62 -15.99 5.96
C THR A 8 -7.11 -16.20 5.75
N TYR A 9 -6.42 -16.62 6.78
CA TYR A 9 -5.00 -16.96 6.74
C TYR A 9 -4.75 -18.20 5.86
N GLY A 10 -3.53 -18.40 5.42
CA GLY A 10 -3.13 -19.56 4.61
C GLY A 10 -3.77 -19.59 3.22
N THR A 11 -4.45 -18.53 2.80
CA THR A 11 -4.97 -18.38 1.44
C THR A 11 -4.17 -17.34 0.68
N ALA A 12 -3.99 -17.54 -0.62
CA ALA A 12 -3.27 -16.60 -1.45
C ALA A 12 -3.98 -15.23 -1.50
N SER A 13 -3.20 -14.16 -1.52
CA SER A 13 -3.70 -12.80 -1.67
C SER A 13 -4.42 -12.62 -3.01
N LEU A 14 -5.43 -11.75 -3.04
CA LEU A 14 -6.16 -11.41 -4.25
C LEU A 14 -5.27 -10.56 -5.17
N ARG A 15 -4.81 -11.13 -6.28
CA ARG A 15 -3.81 -10.58 -7.20
C ARG A 15 -4.34 -10.52 -8.64
N ASN A 16 -3.50 -10.12 -9.57
CA ASN A 16 -3.85 -10.03 -11.02
C ASN A 16 -5.02 -9.06 -11.32
N GLN A 17 -5.15 -8.02 -10.54
CA GLN A 17 -6.17 -6.99 -10.74
C GLN A 17 -5.53 -5.65 -11.07
N THR A 18 -6.21 -4.84 -11.88
CA THR A 18 -5.84 -3.43 -12.03
C THR A 18 -6.12 -2.68 -10.72
N ILE A 19 -5.46 -1.56 -10.51
CA ILE A 19 -5.69 -0.74 -9.33
C ILE A 19 -7.16 -0.28 -9.23
N GLY A 20 -7.83 -0.02 -10.35
CA GLY A 20 -9.24 0.33 -10.37
C GLY A 20 -10.15 -0.83 -9.95
N THR A 21 -9.81 -2.07 -10.36
CA THR A 21 -10.54 -3.26 -9.92
C THR A 21 -10.34 -3.50 -8.43
N GLN A 22 -9.12 -3.37 -7.93
CA GLN A 22 -8.80 -3.48 -6.49
C GLN A 22 -9.56 -2.44 -5.68
N TYR A 23 -9.61 -1.20 -6.18
CA TYR A 23 -10.37 -0.12 -5.57
C TYR A 23 -11.87 -0.46 -5.48
N THR A 24 -12.46 -0.90 -6.59
CA THR A 24 -13.88 -1.29 -6.63
C THR A 24 -14.17 -2.47 -5.71
N THR A 25 -13.27 -3.45 -5.66
CA THR A 25 -13.39 -4.62 -4.77
C THR A 25 -13.35 -4.18 -3.30
N ALA A 26 -12.41 -3.31 -2.93
CA ALA A 26 -12.33 -2.78 -1.56
C ALA A 26 -13.59 -2.01 -1.16
N ARG A 27 -14.15 -1.21 -2.07
CA ARG A 27 -15.37 -0.43 -1.84
C ARG A 27 -16.62 -1.28 -1.69
N ARG A 28 -16.66 -2.44 -2.32
CA ARG A 28 -17.78 -3.39 -2.28
C ARG A 28 -17.69 -4.41 -1.15
N ALA A 29 -16.59 -4.43 -0.43
CA ALA A 29 -16.38 -5.40 0.63
C ALA A 29 -17.41 -5.24 1.75
N THR A 30 -18.16 -6.28 2.02
CA THR A 30 -19.20 -6.29 3.05
C THR A 30 -18.77 -7.01 4.33
N TYR A 31 -17.71 -7.79 4.27
CA TYR A 31 -17.19 -8.59 5.38
C TYR A 31 -18.27 -9.43 6.11
N GLY A 32 -19.17 -10.02 5.33
CA GLY A 32 -20.28 -10.82 5.85
C GLY A 32 -21.51 -10.02 6.28
N TYR A 33 -21.50 -8.70 6.17
CA TYR A 33 -22.67 -7.90 6.43
C TYR A 33 -23.65 -7.94 5.24
N THR A 34 -24.91 -8.24 5.54
CA THR A 34 -25.98 -8.40 4.55
C THR A 34 -26.97 -7.21 4.49
N GLY A 35 -26.67 -6.11 5.19
CA GLY A 35 -27.51 -4.92 5.20
C GLY A 35 -27.54 -4.15 3.90
N THR A 36 -28.29 -3.06 3.87
CA THR A 36 -28.48 -2.22 2.68
C THR A 36 -27.17 -1.61 2.25
N LYS A 37 -26.80 -1.81 0.97
CA LYS A 37 -25.63 -1.17 0.37
C LYS A 37 -26.00 0.22 -0.09
N ASP A 38 -25.07 1.16 0.06
CA ASP A 38 -25.16 2.43 -0.62
C ASP A 38 -25.12 2.19 -2.14
N THR A 39 -26.18 2.54 -2.82
CA THR A 39 -26.31 2.32 -4.27
C THR A 39 -25.42 3.25 -5.08
N ALA A 40 -25.08 4.42 -4.55
CA ALA A 40 -24.23 5.38 -5.25
C ALA A 40 -22.77 4.92 -5.31
N ASP A 41 -22.26 4.36 -4.20
CA ASP A 41 -20.86 3.94 -4.06
C ASP A 41 -20.69 2.42 -4.06
N ASN A 42 -21.75 1.64 -4.20
CA ASN A 42 -21.75 0.19 -3.97
C ASN A 42 -21.17 -0.20 -2.58
N ASN A 43 -21.26 0.70 -1.62
CA ASN A 43 -20.78 0.50 -0.26
C ASN A 43 -21.95 0.26 0.68
N THR A 44 -21.67 -0.26 1.85
CA THR A 44 -22.68 -0.42 2.91
C THR A 44 -22.94 0.94 3.58
N SER A 45 -24.17 1.19 3.97
CA SER A 45 -24.57 2.48 4.57
C SER A 45 -23.91 2.79 5.92
N PHE A 46 -23.19 1.85 6.54
CA PHE A 46 -22.55 2.03 7.85
C PHE A 46 -21.03 1.82 7.82
N MET A 47 -20.45 1.50 6.65
CA MET A 47 -19.02 1.28 6.51
C MET A 47 -18.46 2.04 5.33
N ASN A 48 -17.32 2.67 5.53
CA ASN A 48 -16.52 3.30 4.50
C ASN A 48 -15.29 2.44 4.19
N SER A 49 -15.49 1.36 3.42
CA SER A 49 -14.40 0.48 3.00
C SER A 49 -13.69 1.06 1.78
N HIS A 50 -12.35 1.01 1.78
CA HIS A 50 -11.54 1.49 0.67
C HIS A 50 -10.16 0.81 0.64
N VAL A 51 -9.43 0.96 -0.46
CA VAL A 51 -8.01 0.58 -0.51
C VAL A 51 -7.23 1.49 0.43
N SER A 52 -6.34 0.91 1.23
CA SER A 52 -5.47 1.64 2.17
C SER A 52 -4.84 2.85 1.49
N LYS A 53 -4.98 4.03 2.10
CA LYS A 53 -4.24 5.23 1.68
C LYS A 53 -2.80 5.14 2.15
N ASN A 54 -1.91 5.84 1.48
CA ASN A 54 -0.51 5.86 1.87
C ASN A 54 -0.30 6.41 3.30
N SER A 55 -1.14 7.35 3.74
CA SER A 55 -1.12 7.86 5.12
C SER A 55 -1.61 6.84 6.15
N GLU A 56 -2.54 5.97 5.81
CA GLU A 56 -3.02 4.90 6.69
C GLU A 56 -1.95 3.82 6.83
N TRP A 57 -1.28 3.47 5.74
CA TRP A 57 -0.09 2.63 5.80
C TRP A 57 0.99 3.24 6.68
N GLY A 58 1.28 4.52 6.50
CA GLY A 58 2.27 5.25 7.28
C GLY A 58 1.98 5.24 8.78
N ALA A 59 0.73 5.45 9.16
CA ALA A 59 0.30 5.38 10.56
C ALA A 59 0.60 4.00 11.17
N VAL A 60 0.30 2.92 10.44
CA VAL A 60 0.62 1.55 10.89
C VAL A 60 2.13 1.33 10.96
N ALA A 61 2.89 1.82 9.99
CA ALA A 61 4.36 1.69 9.99
C ALA A 61 4.99 2.37 11.22
N TYR A 62 4.57 3.59 11.56
CA TYR A 62 5.06 4.28 12.75
C TYR A 62 4.62 3.61 14.04
N LEU A 63 3.36 3.19 14.14
CA LEU A 63 2.90 2.45 15.32
C LEU A 63 3.63 1.13 15.50
N THR A 64 3.98 0.45 14.41
CA THR A 64 4.78 -0.78 14.45
C THR A 64 6.11 -0.58 15.14
N HIS A 65 6.80 0.52 14.86
CA HIS A 65 8.12 0.79 15.44
C HIS A 65 8.07 1.58 16.76
N SER A 66 6.90 1.99 17.20
CA SER A 66 6.68 2.63 18.50
C SER A 66 6.79 1.64 19.67
N SER A 67 6.80 2.17 20.89
CA SER A 67 6.72 1.36 22.12
C SER A 67 5.43 0.54 22.25
N PHE A 68 4.39 0.88 21.50
CA PHE A 68 3.13 0.13 21.46
C PHE A 68 3.13 -1.01 20.42
N GLY A 69 4.11 -1.03 19.55
CA GLY A 69 4.30 -2.05 18.52
C GLY A 69 5.51 -2.94 18.83
N ARG A 70 6.48 -2.91 17.94
CA ARG A 70 7.69 -3.73 17.98
C ARG A 70 8.88 -3.02 18.68
N ASN A 71 8.68 -1.83 19.18
CA ASN A 71 9.70 -1.04 19.89
C ASN A 71 11.04 -0.95 19.11
N GLY A 72 10.98 -0.53 17.86
CA GLY A 72 12.15 -0.39 16.99
C GLY A 72 12.66 -1.70 16.36
N THR A 73 12.06 -2.84 16.66
CA THR A 73 12.42 -4.11 16.03
C THR A 73 11.66 -4.28 14.71
N GLU A 74 12.37 -4.67 13.67
CA GLU A 74 11.78 -4.89 12.36
C GLU A 74 10.83 -6.09 12.33
N ILE A 75 9.82 -6.04 11.47
CA ILE A 75 8.94 -7.17 11.19
C ILE A 75 9.69 -8.18 10.31
N THR A 76 9.58 -9.47 10.65
CA THR A 76 10.07 -10.53 9.79
C THR A 76 9.28 -10.56 8.47
N ILE A 77 10.01 -10.65 7.37
CA ILE A 77 9.43 -10.64 6.02
C ILE A 77 8.61 -11.90 5.76
N ASN A 78 7.43 -11.73 5.19
CA ASN A 78 6.67 -12.84 4.61
C ASN A 78 7.35 -13.27 3.29
N SER A 79 8.09 -14.37 3.32
CA SER A 79 8.84 -14.91 2.18
C SER A 79 8.05 -15.88 1.30
N SER A 80 6.75 -16.05 1.56
CA SER A 80 5.91 -16.99 0.81
C SER A 80 5.76 -16.59 -0.66
N SER A 81 6.35 -17.37 -1.57
CA SER A 81 6.17 -17.24 -3.01
C SER A 81 4.76 -17.64 -3.49
N SER A 82 3.97 -18.26 -2.63
CA SER A 82 2.54 -18.51 -2.86
C SER A 82 1.68 -17.32 -2.45
N TYR A 83 2.30 -16.28 -1.83
CA TYR A 83 1.63 -15.05 -1.39
C TYR A 83 0.49 -15.32 -0.39
N TYR A 84 0.72 -16.25 0.52
CA TYR A 84 -0.26 -16.58 1.56
C TYR A 84 -0.40 -15.43 2.56
N ARG A 85 -1.63 -15.19 2.94
CA ARG A 85 -2.01 -14.21 3.96
C ARG A 85 -1.82 -14.75 5.37
N GLY A 86 -1.63 -13.85 6.32
CA GLY A 86 -1.51 -14.20 7.74
C GLY A 86 -0.11 -14.61 8.15
N GLY A 87 0.90 -14.11 7.43
CA GLY A 87 2.29 -14.28 7.78
C GLY A 87 2.92 -15.56 7.23
N GLU A 88 2.76 -15.83 5.94
CA GLU A 88 3.48 -16.84 5.17
C GLU A 88 2.75 -18.17 5.02
N ALA A 89 2.69 -19.00 6.07
CA ALA A 89 2.13 -20.34 5.98
C ALA A 89 0.78 -20.44 6.70
N GLU A 90 0.13 -21.59 6.55
CA GLU A 90 -1.07 -21.88 7.31
C GLU A 90 -0.81 -21.72 8.82
N LYS A 91 -1.63 -20.92 9.49
CA LYS A 91 -1.53 -20.57 10.92
C LYS A 91 -0.26 -19.81 11.34
N ALA A 92 0.47 -19.21 10.41
CA ALA A 92 1.67 -18.43 10.76
C ALA A 92 1.35 -17.29 11.74
N TYR A 93 0.17 -16.68 11.67
CA TYR A 93 -0.27 -15.67 12.64
C TYR A 93 -0.31 -16.18 14.09
N ILE A 94 -0.42 -17.49 14.33
CA ILE A 94 -0.34 -18.10 15.67
C ILE A 94 1.12 -18.43 16.03
N THR A 95 1.88 -18.99 15.08
CA THR A 95 3.18 -19.59 15.32
C THR A 95 4.36 -18.67 15.04
N ASN A 96 4.15 -17.63 14.26
CA ASN A 96 5.20 -16.67 13.87
C ASN A 96 4.77 -15.21 14.09
N ALA A 97 4.58 -14.84 15.33
CA ALA A 97 4.24 -13.46 15.71
C ALA A 97 5.31 -12.43 15.35
N ALA A 98 6.51 -12.86 14.94
CA ALA A 98 7.56 -11.96 14.46
C ALA A 98 7.17 -11.27 13.15
N GLN A 99 6.20 -11.79 12.39
CA GLN A 99 5.63 -11.15 11.19
C GLN A 99 4.48 -10.18 11.49
N SER A 100 4.12 -10.02 12.76
CA SER A 100 3.07 -9.12 13.22
C SER A 100 3.60 -7.74 13.56
N THR A 101 2.81 -6.70 13.30
CA THR A 101 3.12 -5.30 13.68
C THR A 101 3.27 -5.06 15.17
N THR A 102 2.73 -5.94 16.01
CA THR A 102 2.80 -5.84 17.47
C THR A 102 3.71 -6.88 18.10
N GLY A 103 4.27 -7.81 17.32
CA GLY A 103 5.07 -8.90 17.86
C GLY A 103 4.27 -9.97 18.60
N ASN A 104 2.95 -9.92 18.53
CA ASN A 104 2.03 -10.91 19.07
C ASN A 104 0.94 -11.24 18.06
N VAL A 105 0.04 -12.16 18.36
CA VAL A 105 -0.97 -12.66 17.43
C VAL A 105 -2.02 -11.62 17.00
N TYR A 106 -2.14 -10.51 17.70
CA TYR A 106 -3.19 -9.50 17.48
C TYR A 106 -2.80 -8.37 16.53
N GLY A 107 -1.57 -8.36 16.03
CA GLY A 107 -1.11 -7.33 15.09
C GLY A 107 -1.58 -7.55 13.67
N ILE A 108 -1.17 -6.66 12.78
CA ILE A 108 -1.41 -6.74 11.35
C ILE A 108 -0.26 -7.53 10.72
N TYR A 109 -0.60 -8.47 9.85
CA TYR A 109 0.35 -9.30 9.10
C TYR A 109 0.49 -8.80 7.67
N ASP A 110 1.51 -9.28 6.99
CA ASP A 110 1.80 -9.02 5.57
C ASP A 110 2.13 -7.54 5.25
N MET A 111 2.50 -6.75 6.27
CA MET A 111 3.02 -5.39 6.07
C MET A 111 4.48 -5.38 5.58
N SER A 112 5.12 -6.55 5.53
CA SER A 112 6.51 -6.75 5.09
C SER A 112 6.59 -8.04 4.27
N GLY A 113 6.90 -7.93 2.99
CA GLY A 113 6.94 -9.07 2.08
C GLY A 113 5.55 -9.57 1.64
N GLY A 114 5.46 -10.84 1.23
CA GLY A 114 4.24 -11.37 0.62
C GLY A 114 4.03 -10.81 -0.78
N ALA A 115 2.82 -10.40 -1.11
CA ALA A 115 2.54 -9.65 -2.33
C ALA A 115 2.79 -8.15 -2.12
N TYR A 116 3.27 -7.47 -3.15
CA TYR A 116 3.26 -6.01 -3.16
C TYR A 116 1.85 -5.48 -2.88
N GLU A 117 1.71 -4.52 -2.00
CA GLU A 117 0.39 -3.96 -1.65
C GLU A 117 0.22 -2.55 -2.19
N ARG A 118 -0.68 -2.38 -3.15
CA ARG A 118 -1.03 -1.07 -3.68
C ARG A 118 -1.74 -0.23 -2.63
N THR A 119 -1.32 1.02 -2.55
CA THR A 119 -2.04 2.06 -1.81
C THR A 119 -2.82 2.98 -2.75
N SER A 120 -3.81 3.67 -2.21
CA SER A 120 -4.57 4.68 -2.95
C SER A 120 -3.75 5.97 -3.16
N PHE A 121 -2.60 5.80 -3.79
CA PHE A 121 -1.62 6.84 -4.14
C PHE A 121 -1.66 7.12 -5.64
N PHE A 122 -1.61 8.36 -6.03
CA PHE A 122 -1.49 8.79 -7.41
C PHE A 122 -0.52 9.97 -7.56
N ASN A 123 0.45 9.82 -8.45
CA ASN A 123 1.33 10.89 -8.89
C ASN A 123 0.72 11.63 -10.08
N ASN A 124 0.59 12.94 -9.99
CA ASN A 124 -0.12 13.76 -10.97
C ASN A 124 0.58 13.96 -12.33
N THR A 125 1.78 13.43 -12.52
CA THR A 125 2.54 13.58 -13.78
C THR A 125 2.48 12.33 -14.67
N ASP A 126 1.36 11.68 -14.72
CA ASP A 126 1.15 10.49 -15.55
C ASP A 126 1.31 10.81 -17.05
N SER A 127 2.51 10.62 -17.58
CA SER A 127 2.84 10.89 -18.98
C SER A 127 2.36 9.81 -19.95
N LYS A 128 1.91 8.66 -19.43
CA LYS A 128 1.46 7.49 -20.22
C LYS A 128 -0.05 7.27 -20.18
N GLY A 129 -0.79 8.13 -19.49
CA GLY A 129 -2.24 7.98 -19.34
C GLY A 129 -2.67 6.75 -18.54
N LEU A 130 -1.79 6.20 -17.70
CA LEU A 130 -2.05 4.97 -16.93
C LEU A 130 -3.17 5.18 -15.90
N PHE A 131 -3.34 6.41 -15.42
CA PHE A 131 -4.43 6.77 -14.55
C PHE A 131 -5.79 6.46 -15.20
N LEU A 132 -6.01 6.94 -16.42
CA LEU A 132 -7.26 6.67 -17.16
C LEU A 132 -7.35 5.21 -17.57
N LYS A 133 -6.24 4.59 -17.92
CA LYS A 133 -6.20 3.22 -18.40
C LYS A 133 -6.52 2.18 -17.32
N TYR A 134 -6.03 2.36 -16.11
CA TYR A 134 -6.05 1.30 -15.11
C TYR A 134 -6.81 1.65 -13.83
N SER A 135 -6.94 2.91 -13.46
CA SER A 135 -7.50 3.25 -12.15
C SER A 135 -9.03 3.23 -12.12
N GLY A 136 -9.68 3.69 -13.19
CA GLY A 136 -11.12 3.94 -13.15
C GLY A 136 -11.54 4.97 -12.09
N TRP A 137 -10.60 5.63 -11.44
CA TRP A 137 -10.85 6.50 -10.29
C TRP A 137 -11.62 7.78 -10.66
N THR A 138 -11.55 8.20 -11.90
CA THR A 138 -12.34 9.36 -12.37
C THR A 138 -13.82 9.17 -12.10
N THR A 139 -14.35 7.98 -12.38
CA THR A 139 -15.76 7.66 -12.14
C THR A 139 -16.04 7.32 -10.68
N ALA A 140 -15.16 6.52 -10.06
CA ALA A 140 -15.40 5.96 -8.74
C ALA A 140 -15.10 6.92 -7.57
N THR A 141 -14.21 7.90 -7.77
CA THR A 141 -13.76 8.79 -6.69
C THR A 141 -13.88 10.26 -7.01
N GLY A 142 -14.17 10.62 -8.25
CA GLY A 142 -14.06 12.00 -8.74
C GLY A 142 -12.62 12.51 -8.86
N LEU A 143 -11.60 11.65 -8.60
CA LEU A 143 -10.20 12.02 -8.75
C LEU A 143 -9.84 12.07 -10.24
N THR A 144 -9.33 13.20 -10.69
CA THR A 144 -8.78 13.40 -12.02
C THR A 144 -7.30 13.78 -11.93
N THR A 145 -6.59 13.79 -13.05
CA THR A 145 -5.21 14.28 -13.10
C THR A 145 -5.08 15.74 -12.64
N SER A 146 -6.12 16.53 -12.80
CA SER A 146 -6.16 17.95 -12.40
C SER A 146 -6.84 18.23 -11.05
N SER A 147 -7.60 17.26 -10.50
CA SER A 147 -8.30 17.45 -9.22
C SER A 147 -7.36 17.31 -8.02
N ASN A 148 -7.84 17.76 -6.87
CA ASN A 148 -7.18 17.51 -5.58
C ASN A 148 -7.40 16.08 -5.09
N SER A 149 -6.72 15.72 -4.00
CA SER A 149 -6.97 14.46 -3.29
C SER A 149 -8.43 14.37 -2.84
N THR A 150 -8.95 13.14 -2.84
CA THR A 150 -10.27 12.82 -2.29
C THR A 150 -10.14 12.09 -0.97
N LYS A 151 -11.26 11.80 -0.29
CA LYS A 151 -11.23 11.00 0.94
C LYS A 151 -10.73 9.56 0.71
N TYR A 152 -10.78 9.06 -0.52
CA TYR A 152 -10.41 7.68 -0.88
C TYR A 152 -9.06 7.53 -1.55
N ALA A 153 -8.52 8.58 -2.11
CA ALA A 153 -7.25 8.55 -2.82
C ALA A 153 -6.46 9.83 -2.62
N THR A 154 -5.17 9.71 -2.43
CA THR A 154 -4.28 10.84 -2.22
C THR A 154 -3.46 11.09 -3.48
N LYS A 155 -3.55 12.33 -3.97
CA LYS A 155 -2.74 12.83 -5.07
C LYS A 155 -1.46 13.49 -4.55
N TYR A 156 -0.35 13.14 -5.17
CA TYR A 156 0.96 13.71 -4.91
C TYR A 156 1.43 14.50 -6.13
N ASN A 157 2.01 15.66 -5.87
CA ASN A 157 2.52 16.51 -6.94
C ASN A 157 3.96 16.11 -7.25
N ASN A 158 4.24 15.89 -8.54
CA ASN A 158 5.60 15.64 -8.98
C ASN A 158 6.39 16.95 -9.02
N PRO A 159 7.57 17.05 -8.40
CA PRO A 159 8.46 18.16 -8.67
C PRO A 159 8.97 18.07 -10.12
N THR A 160 9.13 19.20 -10.73
CA THR A 160 9.44 19.39 -12.15
C THR A 160 10.73 18.74 -12.64
N ASN A 161 11.56 18.17 -11.76
CA ASN A 161 12.88 17.64 -12.08
C ASN A 161 13.06 16.12 -11.91
N SER A 162 12.01 15.33 -11.68
CA SER A 162 12.16 13.89 -11.52
C SER A 162 12.04 13.16 -12.86
N THR A 163 13.14 12.76 -13.41
CA THR A 163 13.21 12.02 -14.68
C THR A 163 13.28 10.50 -14.51
N THR A 164 13.43 9.98 -13.31
CA THR A 164 13.56 8.54 -13.06
C THR A 164 12.98 8.14 -11.72
N GLY A 165 12.44 6.94 -11.62
CA GLY A 165 11.69 6.40 -10.49
C GLY A 165 12.38 6.33 -9.13
N ASN A 166 13.64 6.71 -9.01
CA ASN A 166 14.41 6.62 -7.77
C ASN A 166 14.49 7.94 -7.00
N LYS A 167 13.77 8.95 -7.43
CA LYS A 167 13.97 10.28 -6.88
C LYS A 167 12.74 10.77 -6.20
N VAL A 168 12.96 11.18 -4.95
CA VAL A 168 12.18 12.25 -4.38
C VAL A 168 10.91 11.79 -3.70
N ILE A 169 10.98 10.75 -2.90
CA ILE A 169 10.02 10.56 -1.82
C ILE A 169 9.85 11.86 -1.03
N TYR A 170 10.95 12.56 -0.77
CA TYR A 170 10.93 13.81 -0.02
C TYR A 170 10.04 14.89 -0.64
N ALA A 171 10.04 15.04 -1.95
CA ALA A 171 9.16 16.02 -2.60
C ALA A 171 7.72 15.51 -2.79
N TYR A 172 7.52 14.19 -2.84
CA TYR A 172 6.19 13.59 -2.98
C TYR A 172 5.54 13.24 -1.66
N GLY A 173 6.35 12.89 -0.65
CA GLY A 173 5.85 12.48 0.64
C GLY A 173 5.04 13.58 1.31
N LYS A 174 4.11 13.17 2.12
CA LYS A 174 3.37 14.04 3.02
C LYS A 174 3.72 13.67 4.45
N VAL A 175 3.66 14.64 5.34
CA VAL A 175 3.89 14.38 6.76
C VAL A 175 2.89 13.32 7.24
N GLY A 176 3.40 12.30 7.90
CA GLY A 176 2.61 11.19 8.46
C GLY A 176 2.36 10.00 7.53
N ASP A 177 2.90 10.00 6.30
CA ASP A 177 2.68 8.90 5.36
C ASP A 177 3.83 7.87 5.29
N ALA A 178 4.84 8.00 6.14
CA ALA A 178 6.03 7.15 6.19
C ALA A 178 6.79 7.09 4.85
N THR A 179 6.82 8.19 4.13
CA THR A 179 7.63 8.36 2.93
C THR A 179 8.56 9.56 3.07
N LYS A 180 8.04 10.70 3.49
CA LYS A 180 8.82 11.92 3.66
C LYS A 180 9.75 11.86 4.86
N GLU A 181 9.24 11.42 5.99
CA GLU A 181 9.95 11.45 7.28
C GLU A 181 11.08 10.43 7.35
N VAL A 182 10.86 9.24 6.80
CA VAL A 182 11.82 8.14 6.91
C VAL A 182 13.04 8.34 6.03
N ASN A 183 12.94 9.21 5.06
CA ASN A 183 14.03 9.50 4.14
C ASN A 183 15.12 10.39 4.73
N THR A 184 14.98 10.83 5.95
CA THR A 184 16.00 11.64 6.67
C THR A 184 17.09 10.82 7.33
N GLY A 185 17.00 9.48 7.26
CA GLY A 185 17.81 8.54 8.05
C GLY A 185 19.20 8.24 7.55
N GLY A 186 19.85 9.12 6.79
CA GLY A 186 21.30 8.98 6.67
C GLY A 186 21.94 9.16 5.32
N ALA A 187 21.25 9.36 4.26
CA ALA A 187 21.87 9.62 2.94
C ALA A 187 21.03 10.57 2.06
N TYR A 188 20.04 11.21 2.62
CA TYR A 188 19.31 12.21 1.87
C TYR A 188 20.18 13.46 1.69
N SER A 189 20.43 13.78 0.45
CA SER A 189 20.92 15.10 0.04
C SER A 189 19.94 15.63 -1.00
N GLU A 190 19.51 16.87 -0.86
CA GLU A 190 18.68 17.53 -1.89
C GLU A 190 19.35 17.53 -3.27
N THR A 191 20.65 17.30 -3.31
CA THR A 191 21.46 17.21 -4.52
C THR A 191 21.71 15.78 -4.99
N THR A 192 21.54 14.76 -4.16
CA THR A 192 21.68 13.37 -4.60
C THR A 192 20.35 12.87 -5.18
N THR A 193 20.49 12.30 -6.34
CA THR A 193 19.39 11.94 -7.21
C THR A 193 18.95 10.50 -7.02
N THR A 194 19.49 9.78 -6.05
CA THR A 194 19.28 8.35 -5.91
C THR A 194 19.22 7.96 -4.46
N ILE A 195 18.00 7.93 -3.90
CA ILE A 195 17.76 7.27 -2.63
C ILE A 195 17.06 5.96 -2.97
N SER A 196 17.70 4.86 -2.60
CA SER A 196 17.16 3.53 -2.84
C SER A 196 16.79 2.81 -1.55
N LYS A 197 17.12 3.41 -0.41
CA LYS A 197 16.94 2.80 0.92
C LYS A 197 16.32 3.77 1.91
N ASN A 198 15.40 3.24 2.71
CA ASN A 198 14.76 3.87 3.84
C ASN A 198 15.31 3.33 5.17
N TRP A 199 14.60 3.56 6.26
CA TRP A 199 14.89 2.95 7.54
C TRP A 199 14.93 1.44 7.41
N PHE A 200 15.80 0.80 8.19
CA PHE A 200 16.03 -0.66 8.19
C PHE A 200 16.52 -1.23 6.84
N SER A 201 17.05 -0.40 5.96
CA SER A 201 17.45 -0.76 4.60
C SER A 201 16.31 -1.10 3.65
N ASP A 202 15.08 -0.79 4.02
CA ASP A 202 13.90 -0.95 3.17
C ASP A 202 14.05 -0.24 1.84
N ASP A 203 13.58 -0.85 0.77
CA ASP A 203 13.58 -0.22 -0.54
C ASP A 203 12.70 1.04 -0.57
N CYS A 204 13.20 2.05 -1.25
CA CYS A 204 12.59 3.36 -1.32
C CYS A 204 12.47 3.85 -2.75
N TRP A 205 11.41 3.42 -3.42
CA TRP A 205 11.11 3.80 -4.78
C TRP A 205 9.77 4.50 -4.82
N VAL A 206 9.64 5.55 -5.61
CA VAL A 206 8.36 6.26 -5.76
C VAL A 206 7.89 6.30 -7.18
N GLY A 207 6.60 6.50 -7.35
CA GLY A 207 5.98 6.69 -8.65
C GLY A 207 6.65 7.82 -9.45
N SER A 208 6.79 7.58 -10.74
CA SER A 208 7.25 8.57 -11.71
C SER A 208 6.16 8.89 -12.72
N SER A 209 6.45 9.77 -13.67
CA SER A 209 5.50 10.07 -14.75
C SER A 209 5.14 8.86 -15.62
N SER A 210 5.94 7.81 -15.60
CA SER A 210 5.68 6.58 -16.36
C SER A 210 5.11 5.43 -15.53
N VAL A 211 5.09 5.56 -14.19
CA VAL A 211 4.57 4.57 -13.23
C VAL A 211 3.98 5.31 -12.03
N PRO A 212 2.77 5.88 -12.18
CA PRO A 212 2.25 6.92 -11.29
C PRO A 212 1.64 6.41 -9.98
N PHE A 213 1.62 5.10 -9.75
CA PHE A 213 1.06 4.49 -8.54
C PHE A 213 2.17 3.99 -7.61
N LEU A 214 1.81 3.62 -6.40
CA LEU A 214 2.72 3.19 -5.34
C LEU A 214 2.30 1.87 -4.73
N ASN A 215 3.28 0.99 -4.55
CA ASN A 215 3.20 -0.20 -3.73
C ASN A 215 3.95 0.00 -2.41
N ARG A 216 3.55 -0.73 -1.38
CA ARG A 216 4.18 -0.79 -0.07
C ARG A 216 4.55 -2.23 0.30
N GLY A 217 5.38 -2.40 1.33
CA GLY A 217 5.73 -3.68 1.92
C GLY A 217 6.77 -4.49 1.15
N ASN A 218 7.00 -4.18 -0.13
CA ASN A 218 7.80 -4.96 -1.06
C ASN A 218 7.24 -6.39 -1.28
N GLY A 219 7.92 -7.22 -2.06
CA GLY A 219 7.49 -8.58 -2.38
C GLY A 219 8.19 -9.66 -1.54
N CYS A 220 7.71 -10.88 -1.61
CA CYS A 220 8.25 -12.02 -0.86
C CYS A 220 9.73 -12.33 -1.12
N ALA A 221 10.26 -11.92 -2.28
CA ALA A 221 11.66 -12.10 -2.66
C ALA A 221 12.58 -10.93 -2.29
N ALA A 222 12.06 -9.94 -1.55
CA ALA A 222 12.79 -8.69 -1.28
C ALA A 222 14.01 -8.89 -0.36
N GLY A 223 14.07 -9.98 0.41
CA GLY A 223 15.12 -10.19 1.39
C GLY A 223 15.14 -9.02 2.40
N SER A 224 16.33 -8.51 2.73
CA SER A 224 16.50 -7.38 3.67
C SER A 224 16.00 -6.03 3.14
N HIS A 225 15.38 -5.99 1.97
CA HIS A 225 14.87 -4.76 1.34
C HIS A 225 13.35 -4.61 1.49
N GLY A 226 12.67 -5.65 1.95
CA GLY A 226 11.27 -5.57 2.36
C GLY A 226 11.15 -4.97 3.75
N GLY A 227 10.00 -4.40 4.07
CA GLY A 227 9.72 -3.83 5.37
C GLY A 227 8.52 -2.89 5.33
N VAL A 228 8.08 -2.47 6.51
CA VAL A 228 6.90 -1.58 6.62
C VAL A 228 7.16 -0.19 6.05
N PHE A 229 8.39 0.24 5.95
CA PHE A 229 8.78 1.50 5.32
C PHE A 229 9.09 1.35 3.83
N SER A 230 9.10 0.12 3.31
CA SER A 230 9.36 -0.12 1.91
C SER A 230 8.28 0.50 1.02
N SER A 231 8.73 1.05 -0.09
CA SER A 231 7.88 1.55 -1.16
C SER A 231 8.45 1.23 -2.53
N SER A 232 7.56 1.02 -3.50
CA SER A 232 7.90 0.78 -4.89
C SER A 232 6.89 1.43 -5.82
N TYR A 233 7.30 1.73 -7.03
CA TYR A 233 6.43 2.29 -8.05
C TYR A 233 5.59 1.21 -8.75
N ASP A 234 4.45 1.61 -9.34
CA ASP A 234 3.56 0.70 -10.03
C ASP A 234 2.86 1.38 -11.23
N ALA A 235 2.63 0.60 -12.27
CA ALA A 235 1.94 1.06 -13.48
C ALA A 235 0.40 0.96 -13.39
N GLY A 236 -0.14 0.31 -12.36
CA GLY A 236 -1.57 0.14 -12.13
C GLY A 236 -2.22 -1.04 -12.84
N GLY A 237 -1.51 -1.76 -13.71
CA GLY A 237 -1.99 -2.95 -14.42
C GLY A 237 -2.12 -4.18 -13.53
N GLY A 238 -2.74 -5.26 -14.02
CA GLY A 238 -2.77 -6.54 -13.32
C GLY A 238 -1.36 -7.16 -13.27
N ALA A 239 -0.93 -7.60 -12.09
CA ALA A 239 0.34 -8.27 -11.87
C ALA A 239 0.19 -9.45 -10.90
N SER A 240 0.96 -10.52 -11.16
CA SER A 240 0.84 -11.79 -10.44
C SER A 240 1.36 -11.73 -9.00
N ASP A 241 2.09 -10.71 -8.66
CA ASP A 241 2.74 -10.48 -7.37
C ASP A 241 2.17 -9.27 -6.62
N THR A 242 1.13 -8.62 -7.17
CA THR A 242 0.60 -7.37 -6.63
C THR A 242 -0.83 -7.53 -6.13
N SER A 243 -1.05 -7.16 -4.91
CA SER A 243 -2.30 -7.20 -4.16
C SER A 243 -2.66 -5.80 -3.62
N PHE A 244 -3.51 -5.75 -2.63
CA PHE A 244 -3.90 -4.54 -1.91
C PHE A 244 -4.45 -4.88 -0.52
N ARG A 245 -4.48 -3.90 0.34
CA ARG A 245 -5.12 -3.97 1.65
C ARG A 245 -6.34 -3.08 1.68
N ALA A 246 -7.46 -3.60 2.14
CA ALA A 246 -8.63 -2.78 2.43
C ALA A 246 -8.60 -2.24 3.86
N VAL A 247 -9.12 -1.05 4.01
CA VAL A 247 -9.37 -0.41 5.30
C VAL A 247 -10.87 -0.32 5.51
N LEU A 248 -11.31 -0.65 6.71
CA LEU A 248 -12.69 -0.56 7.15
C LEU A 248 -12.82 0.60 8.14
N CYS A 249 -13.62 1.57 7.78
CA CYS A 249 -13.98 2.67 8.68
C CYS A 249 -15.48 2.61 8.97
N PRO A 250 -15.90 2.49 10.23
CA PRO A 250 -17.29 2.75 10.60
C PRO A 250 -17.68 4.18 10.21
N LEU A 251 -18.92 4.37 9.78
CA LEU A 251 -19.49 5.70 9.52
C LEU A 251 -20.00 6.33 10.81
#